data_248d945b8c25eb81ef3a434678f11864
#
_entry.id   248d945b8c25eb81ef3a434678f11864
#
_cell.length_a   1.000
_cell.length_b   1.000
_cell.length_c   1.000
_cell.angle_alpha   90.00
_cell.angle_beta   90.00
_cell.angle_gamma   90.00
#
_symmetry.space_group_name_H-M   'P 1'
#
loop_
_entity.id
_entity.type
_entity.pdbx_description
1 polymer ?
#
loop_
_entity_poly.entity_id
_entity_poly.type
_entity_poly.pdbx_seq_one_letter_code
_entity_poly.pdbx_strand_id
1 'polypeptide(L)'
;SISEKIRCNAKVNDNLLRQAQALYKNRFIDLKPFNGKMPPDWQLGTVSEIIELHDSKRIPLSSRERANLTKIYPYYGATSVMDYVDRYLFDGIYLLLGEDGTVVDDKGFPILQYVEGKFWVNNHAHIITGKNGFTVETLYLLFSLTNVRSIVTGAVQPKISQANLNNVSVVIPSKVELSTFNSIVQPIFSQIRNLRAESDRLTSTRDILLPRLMSGEIDAANIQL
;
A
#
# COMPACT_ATOMS: atom_id res chain seq x y z
N SER A 1 23.90 -14.93 -1.29
CA SER A 1 24.04 -14.12 -0.05
C SER A 1 22.70 -13.58 0.42
N ILE A 2 22.61 -13.15 1.69
CA ILE A 2 21.39 -12.53 2.27
C ILE A 2 20.96 -11.32 1.42
N SER A 3 21.89 -10.46 1.05
CA SER A 3 21.58 -9.27 0.22
C SER A 3 21.04 -9.62 -1.17
N GLU A 4 21.50 -10.70 -1.78
CA GLU A 4 20.96 -11.20 -3.05
C GLU A 4 19.53 -11.71 -2.90
N LYS A 5 19.25 -12.43 -1.81
CA LYS A 5 17.90 -12.92 -1.52
C LYS A 5 16.92 -11.76 -1.32
N ILE A 6 17.28 -10.73 -0.55
CA ILE A 6 16.47 -9.50 -0.38
C ILE A 6 16.19 -8.85 -1.73
N ARG A 7 17.20 -8.69 -2.58
CA ARG A 7 17.06 -8.13 -3.92
C ARG A 7 16.18 -9.00 -4.84
N CYS A 8 16.32 -10.33 -4.74
CA CYS A 8 15.44 -11.26 -5.46
C CYS A 8 13.98 -11.10 -5.03
N ASN A 9 13.71 -11.07 -3.72
CA ASN A 9 12.38 -10.87 -3.19
C ASN A 9 11.74 -9.56 -3.68
N ALA A 10 12.52 -8.46 -3.72
CA ALA A 10 12.03 -7.18 -4.24
C ALA A 10 11.63 -7.29 -5.73
N LYS A 11 12.43 -7.96 -6.57
CA LYS A 11 12.12 -8.19 -7.99
C LYS A 11 10.88 -9.07 -8.17
N VAL A 12 10.73 -10.12 -7.35
CA VAL A 12 9.54 -10.99 -7.38
C VAL A 12 8.29 -10.20 -6.98
N ASN A 13 8.37 -9.37 -5.94
CA ASN A 13 7.27 -8.51 -5.50
C ASN A 13 6.84 -7.51 -6.59
N ASP A 14 7.80 -6.86 -7.26
CA ASP A 14 7.50 -5.96 -8.38
C ASP A 14 6.80 -6.71 -9.54
N ASN A 15 7.25 -7.91 -9.86
CA ASN A 15 6.63 -8.74 -10.89
C ASN A 15 5.19 -9.17 -10.50
N LEU A 16 4.99 -9.64 -9.27
CA LEU A 16 3.67 -10.02 -8.75
C LEU A 16 2.69 -8.84 -8.80
N LEU A 17 3.15 -7.66 -8.39
CA LEU A 17 2.33 -6.46 -8.44
C LEU A 17 1.94 -6.08 -9.88
N ARG A 18 2.89 -6.12 -10.83
CA ARG A 18 2.61 -5.88 -12.25
C ARG A 18 1.63 -6.89 -12.83
N GLN A 19 1.72 -8.16 -12.45
CA GLN A 19 0.75 -9.18 -12.85
C GLN A 19 -0.65 -8.86 -12.32
N ALA A 20 -0.78 -8.51 -11.04
CA ALA A 20 -2.06 -8.12 -10.44
C ALA A 20 -2.66 -6.88 -11.12
N GLN A 21 -1.84 -5.86 -11.42
CA GLN A 21 -2.26 -4.68 -12.17
C GLN A 21 -2.71 -5.02 -13.60
N ALA A 22 -1.99 -5.92 -14.29
CA ALA A 22 -2.36 -6.36 -15.63
C ALA A 22 -3.70 -7.13 -15.62
N LEU A 23 -3.93 -7.97 -14.60
CA LEU A 23 -5.20 -8.69 -14.42
C LEU A 23 -6.35 -7.70 -14.19
N TYR A 24 -6.16 -6.71 -13.29
CA TYR A 24 -7.16 -5.67 -13.03
C TYR A 24 -7.47 -4.87 -14.29
N LYS A 25 -6.43 -4.37 -14.96
CA LYS A 25 -6.56 -3.60 -16.21
C LYS A 25 -7.31 -4.38 -17.28
N ASN A 26 -6.92 -5.62 -17.52
CA ASN A 26 -7.54 -6.49 -18.52
C ASN A 26 -9.05 -6.67 -18.26
N ARG A 27 -9.42 -6.86 -16.97
CA ARG A 27 -10.78 -7.23 -16.59
C ARG A 27 -11.72 -6.03 -16.43
N PHE A 28 -11.27 -4.96 -15.77
CA PHE A 28 -12.12 -3.85 -15.35
C PHE A 28 -11.92 -2.55 -16.14
N ILE A 29 -10.78 -2.40 -16.83
CA ILE A 29 -10.50 -1.21 -17.64
C ILE A 29 -10.67 -1.54 -19.13
N ASP A 30 -9.96 -2.55 -19.62
CA ASP A 30 -10.00 -2.95 -21.03
C ASP A 30 -11.23 -3.82 -21.36
N LEU A 31 -11.90 -4.37 -20.33
CA LEU A 31 -13.09 -5.24 -20.44
C LEU A 31 -12.91 -6.41 -21.42
N LYS A 32 -11.67 -6.95 -21.52
CA LYS A 32 -11.35 -7.99 -22.53
C LYS A 32 -12.20 -9.26 -22.40
N PRO A 33 -12.48 -9.79 -21.17
CA PRO A 33 -13.36 -10.96 -21.01
C PRO A 33 -14.81 -10.69 -21.45
N PHE A 34 -15.18 -9.42 -21.63
CA PHE A 34 -16.52 -8.96 -21.98
C PHE A 34 -16.57 -8.28 -23.36
N ASN A 35 -15.60 -8.59 -24.25
CA ASN A 35 -15.50 -8.04 -25.60
C ASN A 35 -15.50 -6.50 -25.63
N GLY A 36 -14.86 -5.86 -24.63
CA GLY A 36 -14.77 -4.41 -24.52
C GLY A 36 -16.06 -3.70 -24.11
N LYS A 37 -17.07 -4.44 -23.65
CA LYS A 37 -18.37 -3.87 -23.23
C LYS A 37 -18.59 -4.13 -21.75
N MET A 38 -19.04 -3.10 -21.04
CA MET A 38 -19.42 -3.24 -19.63
C MET A 38 -20.63 -4.17 -19.50
N PRO A 39 -20.58 -5.22 -18.66
CA PRO A 39 -21.71 -6.10 -18.39
C PRO A 39 -22.92 -5.32 -17.83
N PRO A 40 -24.16 -5.75 -18.14
CA PRO A 40 -25.37 -5.02 -17.77
C PRO A 40 -25.66 -5.03 -16.24
N ASP A 41 -25.05 -5.93 -15.49
CA ASP A 41 -25.13 -6.04 -14.02
C ASP A 41 -24.04 -5.21 -13.30
N TRP A 42 -23.20 -4.49 -14.04
CA TRP A 42 -22.24 -3.53 -13.51
C TRP A 42 -22.81 -2.12 -13.59
N GLN A 43 -22.31 -1.23 -12.73
CA GLN A 43 -22.77 0.16 -12.70
C GLN A 43 -21.60 1.14 -12.65
N LEU A 44 -21.86 2.37 -13.10
CA LEU A 44 -21.02 3.51 -12.80
C LEU A 44 -21.43 4.08 -11.44
N GLY A 45 -20.46 4.29 -10.58
CA GLY A 45 -20.66 4.87 -9.27
C GLY A 45 -19.49 5.76 -8.87
N THR A 46 -19.32 5.99 -7.61
CA THR A 46 -18.26 6.84 -7.07
C THR A 46 -17.41 6.10 -6.04
N VAL A 47 -16.22 6.62 -5.81
CA VAL A 47 -15.27 6.09 -4.80
C VAL A 47 -15.94 6.02 -3.43
N SER A 48 -16.81 6.97 -3.08
CA SER A 48 -17.56 6.97 -1.80
C SER A 48 -18.38 5.70 -1.56
N GLU A 49 -18.76 4.99 -2.62
CA GLU A 49 -19.54 3.75 -2.53
C GLU A 49 -18.71 2.52 -2.24
N ILE A 50 -17.40 2.58 -2.49
CA ILE A 50 -16.48 1.42 -2.43
C ILE A 50 -15.42 1.52 -1.35
N ILE A 51 -15.22 2.69 -0.74
CA ILE A 51 -14.22 2.90 0.32
C ILE A 51 -14.87 3.31 1.65
N GLU A 52 -14.16 3.00 2.74
CA GLU A 52 -14.39 3.57 4.06
C GLU A 52 -13.14 4.35 4.48
N LEU A 53 -13.33 5.62 4.86
CA LEU A 53 -12.27 6.51 5.33
C LEU A 53 -12.18 6.47 6.86
N HIS A 54 -10.96 6.29 7.38
CA HIS A 54 -10.67 6.25 8.82
C HIS A 54 -9.91 7.48 9.31
N ASP A 55 -9.90 8.56 8.57
CA ASP A 55 -9.12 9.77 8.82
C ASP A 55 -9.42 10.42 10.17
N SER A 56 -10.66 10.29 10.65
CA SER A 56 -11.08 10.81 11.96
C SER A 56 -10.35 10.18 13.14
N LYS A 57 -9.73 8.99 12.93
CA LYS A 57 -8.96 8.28 13.97
C LYS A 57 -7.49 8.73 14.01
N ARG A 58 -7.05 9.61 13.10
CA ARG A 58 -5.66 10.08 13.07
C ARG A 58 -5.36 10.99 14.26
N ILE A 59 -4.16 10.80 14.82
CA ILE A 59 -3.60 11.67 15.87
C ILE A 59 -2.20 12.05 15.39
N PRO A 60 -2.00 13.24 14.80
CA PRO A 60 -0.67 13.67 14.37
C PRO A 60 0.22 13.92 15.59
N LEU A 61 1.47 13.46 15.52
CA LEU A 61 2.50 13.71 16.52
C LEU A 61 3.58 14.61 15.92
N SER A 62 3.92 15.66 16.64
CA SER A 62 5.04 16.55 16.28
C SER A 62 6.37 15.79 16.36
N SER A 63 7.40 16.30 15.70
CA SER A 63 8.76 15.73 15.79
C SER A 63 9.27 15.72 17.22
N ARG A 64 8.91 16.72 18.04
CA ARG A 64 9.32 16.83 19.45
C ARG A 64 8.67 15.71 20.29
N GLU A 65 7.39 15.43 20.09
CA GLU A 65 6.69 14.35 20.76
C GLU A 65 7.28 12.98 20.39
N ARG A 66 7.62 12.78 19.11
CA ARG A 66 8.20 11.50 18.65
C ARG A 66 9.64 11.29 19.09
N ALA A 67 10.42 12.35 19.31
CA ALA A 67 11.85 12.27 19.63
C ALA A 67 12.17 11.37 20.83
N ASN A 68 11.29 11.37 21.83
CA ASN A 68 11.51 10.65 23.10
C ASN A 68 10.78 9.30 23.19
N LEU A 69 10.10 8.88 22.10
CA LEU A 69 9.38 7.61 22.08
C LEU A 69 10.29 6.44 21.69
N THR A 70 10.04 5.28 22.27
CA THR A 70 10.67 4.03 21.83
C THR A 70 10.25 3.71 20.41
N LYS A 71 11.20 3.35 19.54
CA LYS A 71 10.99 3.16 18.11
C LYS A 71 10.54 1.74 17.78
N ILE A 72 9.24 1.42 17.92
CA ILE A 72 8.66 0.08 17.75
C ILE A 72 7.79 -0.01 16.50
N TYR A 73 6.80 0.89 16.36
CA TYR A 73 5.81 0.83 15.29
C TYR A 73 6.04 1.93 14.26
N PRO A 74 5.88 1.64 12.95
CA PRO A 74 6.10 2.63 11.92
C PRO A 74 5.07 3.77 12.00
N TYR A 75 5.56 5.00 11.81
CA TYR A 75 4.79 6.23 11.74
C TYR A 75 4.80 6.72 10.29
N TYR A 76 3.66 6.62 9.61
CA TYR A 76 3.52 6.94 8.19
C TYR A 76 3.20 8.40 7.95
N GLY A 77 3.79 8.95 6.88
CA GLY A 77 3.44 10.22 6.26
C GLY A 77 2.70 10.05 4.94
N ALA A 78 2.68 11.11 4.12
CA ALA A 78 2.02 11.09 2.80
C ALA A 78 2.62 10.05 1.84
N THR A 79 3.94 9.83 1.89
CA THR A 79 4.67 9.05 0.87
C THR A 79 5.40 7.82 1.40
N SER A 80 5.74 7.78 2.68
CA SER A 80 6.56 6.73 3.28
C SER A 80 6.49 6.73 4.81
N VAL A 81 7.17 5.75 5.43
CA VAL A 81 7.48 5.78 6.86
C VAL A 81 8.38 6.97 7.14
N MET A 82 7.95 7.87 8.02
CA MET A 82 8.68 9.07 8.43
C MET A 82 9.51 8.84 9.70
N ASP A 83 9.03 7.96 10.58
CA ASP A 83 9.59 7.73 11.91
C ASP A 83 9.03 6.41 12.48
N TYR A 84 9.40 6.11 13.73
CA TYR A 84 8.81 5.05 14.53
C TYR A 84 8.32 5.60 15.86
N VAL A 85 7.31 4.95 16.46
CA VAL A 85 6.69 5.34 17.74
C VAL A 85 6.50 4.12 18.64
N ASP A 86 6.17 4.35 19.92
CA ASP A 86 6.06 3.30 20.96
C ASP A 86 4.71 2.55 20.98
N ARG A 87 3.73 3.06 20.24
CA ARG A 87 2.36 2.54 20.19
C ARG A 87 1.78 2.67 18.79
N TYR A 88 0.61 2.08 18.57
CA TYR A 88 -0.07 2.09 17.26
C TYR A 88 -1.52 2.58 17.38
N LEU A 89 -2.08 3.08 16.30
CA LEU A 89 -3.50 3.44 16.17
C LEU A 89 -4.29 2.44 15.34
N PHE A 90 -3.61 1.78 14.41
CA PHE A 90 -4.21 0.87 13.46
C PHE A 90 -3.52 -0.49 13.52
N ASP A 91 -4.29 -1.56 13.32
CA ASP A 91 -3.82 -2.94 13.22
C ASP A 91 -4.63 -3.65 12.14
N GLY A 92 -3.98 -4.14 11.09
CA GLY A 92 -4.64 -4.78 9.95
C GLY A 92 -4.04 -4.36 8.61
N ILE A 93 -4.82 -4.53 7.53
CA ILE A 93 -4.42 -4.17 6.17
C ILE A 93 -5.18 -2.90 5.76
N TYR A 94 -4.44 -1.88 5.36
CA TYR A 94 -4.98 -0.58 4.96
C TYR A 94 -4.27 -0.05 3.71
N LEU A 95 -4.99 0.76 2.95
CA LEU A 95 -4.44 1.59 1.90
C LEU A 95 -4.27 3.01 2.41
N LEU A 96 -3.05 3.53 2.36
CA LEU A 96 -2.79 4.95 2.58
C LEU A 96 -2.67 5.64 1.23
N LEU A 97 -3.35 6.77 1.08
CA LEU A 97 -3.31 7.63 -0.11
C LEU A 97 -2.90 9.03 0.31
N GLY A 98 -1.88 9.60 -0.32
CA GLY A 98 -1.38 10.93 0.01
C GLY A 98 -2.48 12.00 -0.02
N GLU A 99 -2.67 12.72 1.10
CA GLU A 99 -3.68 13.77 1.25
C GLU A 99 -3.14 15.14 0.89
N ASP A 100 -1.93 15.48 1.35
CA ASP A 100 -1.29 16.77 1.07
C ASP A 100 0.23 16.66 0.86
N GLY A 101 0.82 17.63 0.18
CA GLY A 101 2.21 17.62 -0.25
C GLY A 101 2.40 16.85 -1.57
N THR A 102 3.27 15.83 -1.59
CA THR A 102 3.43 14.96 -2.76
C THR A 102 2.31 13.92 -2.80
N VAL A 103 1.22 14.24 -3.49
CA VAL A 103 0.00 13.40 -3.53
C VAL A 103 -0.14 12.58 -4.82
N VAL A 104 0.55 12.98 -5.89
CA VAL A 104 0.59 12.27 -7.19
C VAL A 104 2.02 12.20 -7.72
N ASP A 105 2.26 11.20 -8.55
CA ASP A 105 3.49 11.07 -9.33
C ASP A 105 3.50 12.02 -10.56
N ASP A 106 4.58 12.01 -11.33
CA ASP A 106 4.74 12.84 -12.53
C ASP A 106 3.67 12.56 -13.60
N LYS A 107 3.09 11.36 -13.59
CA LYS A 107 2.05 10.93 -14.52
C LYS A 107 0.64 11.23 -14.02
N GLY A 108 0.48 11.61 -12.75
CA GLY A 108 -0.81 11.96 -12.12
C GLY A 108 -1.50 10.79 -11.42
N PHE A 109 -0.79 9.69 -11.17
CA PHE A 109 -1.30 8.62 -10.33
C PHE A 109 -1.07 8.93 -8.86
N PRO A 110 -2.00 8.55 -7.96
CA PRO A 110 -1.87 8.87 -6.55
C PRO A 110 -0.69 8.15 -5.90
N ILE A 111 -0.05 8.78 -4.93
CA ILE A 111 0.93 8.14 -4.08
C ILE A 111 0.21 7.21 -3.11
N LEU A 112 0.50 5.92 -3.22
CA LEU A 112 -0.16 4.85 -2.48
C LEU A 112 0.84 4.09 -1.60
N GLN A 113 0.40 3.73 -0.39
CA GLN A 113 1.13 2.83 0.49
C GLN A 113 0.19 1.71 0.93
N TYR A 114 0.53 0.46 0.57
CA TYR A 114 -0.16 -0.74 1.05
C TYR A 114 0.50 -1.17 2.36
N VAL A 115 -0.23 -1.03 3.46
CA VAL A 115 0.29 -1.20 4.82
C VAL A 115 -0.38 -2.38 5.50
N GLU A 116 0.39 -3.15 6.26
CA GLU A 116 -0.06 -4.31 7.03
C GLU A 116 0.48 -4.27 8.46
N GLY A 117 -0.31 -4.77 9.41
CA GLY A 117 0.06 -4.92 10.81
C GLY A 117 -0.19 -3.64 11.62
N LYS A 118 0.64 -3.42 12.64
CA LYS A 118 0.50 -2.34 13.62
C LYS A 118 1.26 -1.09 13.18
N PHE A 119 0.56 0.04 13.07
CA PHE A 119 1.15 1.28 12.62
C PHE A 119 0.44 2.52 13.15
N TRP A 120 1.07 3.66 12.98
CA TRP A 120 0.53 4.99 13.20
C TRP A 120 0.63 5.81 11.92
N VAL A 121 -0.30 6.72 11.68
CA VAL A 121 -0.28 7.59 10.52
C VAL A 121 -0.57 9.03 10.95
N ASN A 122 0.09 9.99 10.28
CA ASN A 122 -0.17 11.41 10.50
C ASN A 122 -1.38 11.90 9.67
N ASN A 123 -1.56 13.22 9.62
CA ASN A 123 -2.66 13.86 8.88
C ASN A 123 -2.37 14.12 7.38
N HIS A 124 -1.27 13.59 6.84
CA HIS A 124 -0.87 13.80 5.44
C HIS A 124 -1.23 12.64 4.51
N ALA A 125 -1.94 11.63 5.01
CA ALA A 125 -2.46 10.53 4.21
C ALA A 125 -3.87 10.13 4.63
N HIS A 126 -4.75 9.87 3.66
CA HIS A 126 -6.02 9.21 3.87
C HIS A 126 -5.81 7.75 4.24
N ILE A 127 -6.62 7.23 5.17
CA ILE A 127 -6.59 5.84 5.62
C ILE A 127 -7.85 5.15 5.11
N ILE A 128 -7.67 4.17 4.26
CA ILE A 128 -8.74 3.59 3.47
C ILE A 128 -8.85 2.09 3.70
N THR A 129 -10.07 1.61 3.91
CA THR A 129 -10.47 0.22 3.73
C THR A 129 -11.56 0.10 2.68
N GLY A 130 -11.81 -1.11 2.19
CA GLY A 130 -12.87 -1.34 1.22
C GLY A 130 -14.20 -1.67 1.86
N LYS A 131 -15.28 -1.39 1.13
CA LYS A 131 -16.64 -1.84 1.43
C LYS A 131 -17.34 -2.37 0.18
N ASN A 132 -18.52 -2.95 0.34
CA ASN A 132 -19.34 -3.48 -0.75
C ASN A 132 -18.60 -4.56 -1.60
N GLY A 133 -17.70 -5.33 -0.97
CA GLY A 133 -16.94 -6.40 -1.61
C GLY A 133 -15.57 -5.99 -2.16
N PHE A 134 -15.24 -4.71 -2.17
CA PHE A 134 -13.89 -4.26 -2.47
C PHE A 134 -12.97 -4.55 -1.29
N THR A 135 -11.83 -5.18 -1.56
CA THR A 135 -10.75 -5.38 -0.59
C THR A 135 -9.72 -4.25 -0.72
N VAL A 136 -8.83 -4.12 0.26
CA VAL A 136 -7.74 -3.14 0.20
C VAL A 136 -6.84 -3.38 -1.02
N GLU A 137 -6.62 -4.64 -1.38
CA GLU A 137 -5.82 -5.04 -2.55
C GLU A 137 -6.49 -4.62 -3.86
N THR A 138 -7.80 -4.83 -3.98
CA THR A 138 -8.56 -4.41 -5.16
C THR A 138 -8.59 -2.89 -5.28
N LEU A 139 -8.73 -2.17 -4.17
CA LEU A 139 -8.62 -0.70 -4.13
C LEU A 139 -7.22 -0.22 -4.49
N TYR A 140 -6.17 -0.88 -4.00
CA TYR A 140 -4.79 -0.58 -4.39
C TYR A 140 -4.61 -0.68 -5.90
N LEU A 141 -5.12 -1.76 -6.52
CA LEU A 141 -5.04 -1.95 -7.98
C LEU A 141 -5.84 -0.88 -8.73
N LEU A 142 -7.07 -0.58 -8.29
CA LEU A 142 -7.90 0.48 -8.85
C LEU A 142 -7.16 1.82 -8.85
N PHE A 143 -6.72 2.28 -7.67
CA PHE A 143 -6.08 3.59 -7.56
C PHE A 143 -4.71 3.63 -8.24
N SER A 144 -3.95 2.54 -8.27
CA SER A 144 -2.67 2.49 -8.98
C SER A 144 -2.79 2.64 -10.50
N LEU A 145 -4.01 2.50 -11.03
CA LEU A 145 -4.32 2.62 -12.46
C LEU A 145 -5.29 3.77 -12.77
N THR A 146 -5.68 4.55 -11.76
CA THR A 146 -6.58 5.71 -11.90
C THR A 146 -5.79 7.00 -11.82
N ASN A 147 -5.80 7.79 -12.90
CA ASN A 147 -5.20 9.13 -12.88
C ASN A 147 -6.12 10.07 -12.09
N VAL A 148 -5.57 10.66 -11.03
CA VAL A 148 -6.31 11.55 -10.13
C VAL A 148 -5.85 13.01 -10.21
N ARG A 149 -5.05 13.38 -11.21
CA ARG A 149 -4.52 14.74 -11.37
C ARG A 149 -5.61 15.80 -11.38
N SER A 150 -6.76 15.50 -11.97
CA SER A 150 -7.88 16.43 -12.08
C SER A 150 -8.57 16.78 -10.75
N ILE A 151 -8.38 15.97 -9.73
CA ILE A 151 -8.97 16.20 -8.39
C ILE A 151 -7.96 16.79 -7.39
N VAL A 152 -6.71 17.00 -7.82
CA VAL A 152 -5.69 17.67 -7.01
C VAL A 152 -5.97 19.17 -7.00
N THR A 153 -6.01 19.75 -5.82
CA THR A 153 -6.19 21.19 -5.60
C THR A 153 -4.97 21.75 -4.88
N GLY A 154 -4.84 23.09 -4.85
CA GLY A 154 -3.74 23.77 -4.16
C GLY A 154 -2.49 23.93 -5.05
N ALA A 155 -2.26 25.19 -5.53
CA ALA A 155 -1.12 25.49 -6.43
C ALA A 155 0.24 25.42 -5.72
N VAL A 156 0.28 25.75 -4.43
CA VAL A 156 1.53 25.77 -3.63
C VAL A 156 1.72 24.48 -2.87
N GLN A 157 0.64 23.95 -2.30
CA GLN A 157 0.63 22.67 -1.60
C GLN A 157 -0.47 21.79 -2.20
N PRO A 158 -0.10 20.86 -3.08
CA PRO A 158 -1.05 19.94 -3.68
C PRO A 158 -1.81 19.14 -2.63
N LYS A 159 -3.13 19.00 -2.82
CA LYS A 159 -4.00 18.29 -1.90
C LYS A 159 -5.09 17.51 -2.63
N ILE A 160 -5.36 16.31 -2.16
CA ILE A 160 -6.55 15.53 -2.51
C ILE A 160 -7.46 15.54 -1.28
N SER A 161 -8.58 16.28 -1.33
CA SER A 161 -9.56 16.29 -0.24
C SER A 161 -10.41 15.03 -0.24
N GLN A 162 -10.99 14.68 0.92
CA GLN A 162 -11.96 13.58 1.02
C GLN A 162 -13.13 13.77 0.05
N ALA A 163 -13.65 14.99 -0.07
CA ALA A 163 -14.74 15.30 -0.98
C ALA A 163 -14.38 15.03 -2.44
N ASN A 164 -13.19 15.49 -2.86
CA ASN A 164 -12.72 15.25 -4.22
C ASN A 164 -12.46 13.76 -4.48
N LEU A 165 -11.83 13.06 -3.53
CA LEU A 165 -11.59 11.62 -3.62
C LEU A 165 -12.89 10.83 -3.72
N ASN A 166 -13.86 11.13 -2.86
CA ASN A 166 -15.16 10.47 -2.81
C ASN A 166 -15.98 10.62 -4.09
N ASN A 167 -15.79 11.72 -4.84
CA ASN A 167 -16.51 12.02 -6.07
C ASN A 167 -15.84 11.44 -7.33
N VAL A 168 -14.72 10.75 -7.22
CA VAL A 168 -14.09 10.09 -8.38
C VAL A 168 -15.02 9.01 -8.92
N SER A 169 -15.31 9.08 -10.22
CA SER A 169 -16.14 8.07 -10.89
C SER A 169 -15.39 6.76 -11.05
N VAL A 170 -16.05 5.66 -10.77
CA VAL A 170 -15.50 4.30 -10.86
C VAL A 170 -16.52 3.33 -11.43
N VAL A 171 -16.02 2.26 -12.04
CA VAL A 171 -16.85 1.11 -12.40
C VAL A 171 -17.00 0.22 -11.16
N ILE A 172 -18.23 -0.13 -10.83
CA ILE A 172 -18.57 -1.04 -9.75
C ILE A 172 -19.07 -2.35 -10.37
N PRO A 173 -18.23 -3.41 -10.35
CA PRO A 173 -18.61 -4.71 -10.86
C PRO A 173 -19.69 -5.38 -10.00
N SER A 174 -20.33 -6.41 -10.55
CA SER A 174 -21.21 -7.25 -9.74
C SER A 174 -20.44 -7.92 -8.58
N LYS A 175 -21.17 -8.23 -7.49
CA LYS A 175 -20.58 -8.87 -6.31
C LYS A 175 -19.90 -10.22 -6.63
N VAL A 176 -20.46 -10.97 -7.56
CA VAL A 176 -19.92 -12.26 -8.02
C VAL A 176 -18.59 -12.05 -8.74
N GLU A 177 -18.58 -11.08 -9.65
CA GLU A 177 -17.39 -10.72 -10.42
C GLU A 177 -16.25 -10.24 -9.50
N LEU A 178 -16.58 -9.37 -8.57
CA LEU A 178 -15.61 -8.83 -7.61
C LEU A 178 -15.07 -9.93 -6.67
N SER A 179 -15.94 -10.83 -6.20
CA SER A 179 -15.54 -11.99 -5.38
C SER A 179 -14.60 -12.92 -6.16
N THR A 180 -14.92 -13.21 -7.43
CA THR A 180 -14.07 -14.01 -8.31
C THR A 180 -12.70 -13.37 -8.49
N PHE A 181 -12.66 -12.08 -8.77
CA PHE A 181 -11.40 -11.33 -8.92
C PHE A 181 -10.59 -11.32 -7.60
N ASN A 182 -11.23 -11.07 -6.47
CA ASN A 182 -10.59 -11.10 -5.17
C ASN A 182 -9.91 -12.46 -4.90
N SER A 183 -10.56 -13.57 -5.26
CA SER A 183 -9.98 -14.92 -5.07
C SER A 183 -8.70 -15.13 -5.87
N ILE A 184 -8.53 -14.42 -6.99
CA ILE A 184 -7.32 -14.47 -7.83
C ILE A 184 -6.21 -13.59 -7.27
N VAL A 185 -6.54 -12.37 -6.79
CA VAL A 185 -5.52 -11.41 -6.38
C VAL A 185 -5.07 -11.58 -4.93
N GLN A 186 -5.92 -12.09 -4.05
CA GLN A 186 -5.57 -12.31 -2.64
C GLN A 186 -4.32 -13.20 -2.44
N PRO A 187 -4.14 -14.34 -3.13
CA PRO A 187 -2.91 -15.13 -3.05
C PRO A 187 -1.68 -14.35 -3.51
N ILE A 188 -1.79 -13.51 -4.55
CA ILE A 188 -0.69 -12.68 -5.05
C ILE A 188 -0.24 -11.70 -3.97
N PHE A 189 -1.18 -10.97 -3.36
CA PHE A 189 -0.85 -10.02 -2.30
C PHE A 189 -0.36 -10.72 -1.02
N SER A 190 -0.90 -11.90 -0.70
CA SER A 190 -0.37 -12.72 0.40
C SER A 190 1.10 -13.07 0.17
N GLN A 191 1.47 -13.46 -1.04
CA GLN A 191 2.87 -13.74 -1.39
C GLN A 191 3.73 -12.48 -1.31
N ILE A 192 3.23 -11.31 -1.75
CA ILE A 192 3.93 -10.03 -1.62
C ILE A 192 4.22 -9.73 -0.15
N ARG A 193 3.24 -9.89 0.74
CA ARG A 193 3.41 -9.70 2.18
C ARG A 193 4.45 -10.65 2.77
N ASN A 194 4.37 -11.94 2.44
CA ASN A 194 5.32 -12.94 2.91
C ASN A 194 6.76 -12.62 2.51
N LEU A 195 6.98 -12.19 1.26
CA LEU A 195 8.31 -11.83 0.76
C LEU A 195 8.83 -10.52 1.38
N ARG A 196 7.95 -9.57 1.71
CA ARG A 196 8.32 -8.36 2.48
C ARG A 196 8.75 -8.75 3.88
N ALA A 197 7.95 -9.53 4.60
CA ALA A 197 8.27 -9.99 5.95
C ALA A 197 9.56 -10.85 5.99
N GLU A 198 9.81 -11.68 4.97
CA GLU A 198 11.07 -12.40 4.81
C GLU A 198 12.25 -11.43 4.63
N SER A 199 12.10 -10.42 3.79
CA SER A 199 13.14 -9.41 3.54
C SER A 199 13.47 -8.60 4.79
N ASP A 200 12.47 -8.25 5.59
CA ASP A 200 12.65 -7.51 6.84
C ASP A 200 13.42 -8.37 7.87
N ARG A 201 13.06 -9.66 8.01
CA ARG A 201 13.80 -10.61 8.86
C ARG A 201 15.24 -10.79 8.39
N LEU A 202 15.45 -10.96 7.09
CA LEU A 202 16.80 -11.10 6.51
C LEU A 202 17.64 -9.84 6.71
N THR A 203 17.03 -8.66 6.58
CA THR A 203 17.69 -7.37 6.83
C THR A 203 18.11 -7.28 8.29
N SER A 204 17.22 -7.55 9.23
CA SER A 204 17.53 -7.55 10.66
C SER A 204 18.63 -8.56 11.00
N THR A 205 18.57 -9.78 10.45
CA THR A 205 19.60 -10.80 10.65
C THR A 205 20.95 -10.35 10.13
N ARG A 206 21.01 -9.80 8.90
CA ARG A 206 22.23 -9.26 8.31
C ARG A 206 22.84 -8.16 9.17
N ASP A 207 22.02 -7.22 9.61
CA ASP A 207 22.49 -6.03 10.35
C ASP A 207 22.98 -6.39 11.77
N ILE A 208 22.48 -7.47 12.36
CA ILE A 208 23.00 -8.03 13.61
C ILE A 208 24.28 -8.81 13.40
N LEU A 209 24.36 -9.63 12.36
CA LEU A 209 25.50 -10.53 12.13
C LEU A 209 26.72 -9.83 11.57
N LEU A 210 26.54 -8.85 10.68
CA LEU A 210 27.65 -8.22 9.95
C LEU A 210 28.67 -7.55 10.87
N PRO A 211 28.30 -6.74 11.89
CA PRO A 211 29.27 -6.17 12.83
C PRO A 211 30.03 -7.23 13.63
N ARG A 212 29.35 -8.32 14.01
CA ARG A 212 29.95 -9.40 14.81
C ARG A 212 30.95 -10.25 14.04
N LEU A 213 30.69 -10.43 12.74
CA LEU A 213 31.65 -11.05 11.80
C LEU A 213 32.86 -10.14 11.56
N MET A 214 32.62 -8.84 11.39
CA MET A 214 33.70 -7.86 11.13
C MET A 214 34.60 -7.65 12.35
N SER A 215 34.04 -7.76 13.57
CA SER A 215 34.83 -7.66 14.83
C SER A 215 35.55 -8.94 15.20
N GLY A 216 35.30 -10.06 14.49
CA GLY A 216 35.85 -11.38 14.84
C GLY A 216 35.17 -12.05 16.04
N GLU A 217 34.07 -11.49 16.55
CA GLU A 217 33.25 -12.11 17.61
C GLU A 217 32.63 -13.43 17.15
N ILE A 218 32.29 -13.52 15.85
CA ILE A 218 31.85 -14.74 15.18
C ILE A 218 32.91 -15.13 14.16
N ASP A 219 33.48 -16.32 14.33
CA ASP A 219 34.44 -16.89 13.34
C ASP A 219 33.67 -17.66 12.27
N ALA A 220 33.68 -17.12 11.05
CA ALA A 220 32.98 -17.73 9.90
C ALA A 220 33.60 -19.10 9.50
N ALA A 221 34.87 -19.39 9.87
CA ALA A 221 35.51 -20.67 9.57
C ALA A 221 34.91 -21.84 10.37
N ASN A 222 34.27 -21.56 11.50
CA ASN A 222 33.67 -22.56 12.37
C ASN A 222 32.18 -22.80 12.13
N ILE A 223 31.57 -22.13 11.13
CA ILE A 223 30.19 -22.34 10.73
C ILE A 223 30.15 -23.51 9.74
N GLN A 224 29.70 -24.67 10.18
CA GLN A 224 29.32 -25.77 9.29
C GLN A 224 28.02 -25.40 8.57
N LEU A 225 28.10 -25.29 7.22
CA LEU A 225 26.94 -25.09 6.32
C LEU A 225 26.27 -26.43 5.99
#